data_6dc18ede3d7063b8cc897bd432ccec4e
#
_entry.id   6dc18ede3d7063b8cc897bd432ccec4e
#
_cell.length_a   1.000
_cell.length_b   1.000
_cell.length_c   1.000
_cell.angle_alpha   90.00
_cell.angle_beta   90.00
_cell.angle_gamma   90.00
#
_symmetry.space_group_name_H-M   'P 1'
#
loop_
_entity.id
_entity.type
_entity.pdbx_description
1 polymer ?
#
loop_
_entity_poly.entity_id
_entity_poly.type
_entity_poly.pdbx_seq_one_letter_code
_entity_poly.pdbx_strand_id
1 'polypeptide(L)'
;MKYMKRIIKEIRLLAVKNSAYEIINKKHATYYGMAMSVKRICEVIMRNEKSILPVSHIIHGVYDIDGVSLSMPVIVGVDGIESNIPINLSGEEALKLKKSADSLKKIIETIEL
;
A
#
# COMPACT_ATOMS: atom_id res chain seq x y z
N MET A 1 25.75 2.32 9.55
CA MET A 1 24.43 2.91 9.35
C MET A 1 23.43 2.02 8.62
N LYS A 2 23.85 1.09 7.79
CA LYS A 2 22.94 0.10 7.18
C LYS A 2 22.22 -0.75 8.23
N TYR A 3 22.90 -1.06 9.34
CA TYR A 3 22.32 -1.82 10.43
C TYR A 3 21.15 -1.13 11.12
N MET A 4 21.28 0.15 11.41
CA MET A 4 20.23 0.92 12.08
C MET A 4 18.96 1.02 11.23
N LYS A 5 19.10 1.25 9.92
CA LYS A 5 17.96 1.30 9.00
C LYS A 5 17.22 -0.03 8.93
N ARG A 6 17.95 -1.13 8.93
CA ARG A 6 17.37 -2.47 8.91
C ARG A 6 16.61 -2.77 10.19
N ILE A 7 17.18 -2.45 11.33
CA ILE A 7 16.55 -2.64 12.64
C ILE A 7 15.27 -1.81 12.74
N ILE A 8 15.31 -0.55 12.35
CA ILE A 8 14.13 0.34 12.35
C ILE A 8 13.03 -0.23 11.46
N LYS A 9 13.38 -0.73 10.28
CA LYS A 9 12.44 -1.35 9.34
C LYS A 9 11.77 -2.58 9.95
N GLU A 10 12.55 -3.45 10.59
CA GLU A 10 12.03 -4.64 11.25
C GLU A 10 11.12 -4.30 12.42
N ILE A 11 11.49 -3.32 13.24
CA ILE A 11 10.66 -2.83 14.35
C ILE A 11 9.34 -2.27 13.83
N ARG A 12 9.36 -1.48 12.76
CA ARG A 12 8.15 -0.92 12.16
C ARG A 12 7.23 -2.01 11.61
N LEU A 13 7.78 -3.01 10.91
CA LEU A 13 7.00 -4.13 10.40
C LEU A 13 6.35 -4.93 11.53
N LEU A 14 7.10 -5.17 12.61
CA LEU A 14 6.60 -5.86 13.79
C LEU A 14 5.50 -5.05 14.48
N ALA A 15 5.68 -3.74 14.62
CA ALA A 15 4.70 -2.85 15.23
C ALA A 15 3.39 -2.83 14.43
N VAL A 16 3.45 -2.76 13.11
CA VAL A 16 2.26 -2.81 12.24
C VAL A 16 1.53 -4.14 12.39
N LYS A 17 2.26 -5.25 12.39
CA LYS A 17 1.70 -6.58 12.58
C LYS A 17 1.03 -6.72 13.94
N ASN A 18 1.69 -6.26 15.00
CA ASN A 18 1.15 -6.32 16.37
C ASN A 18 -0.05 -5.40 16.55
N SER A 19 -0.10 -4.26 15.87
CA SER A 19 -1.25 -3.36 15.90
C SER A 19 -2.52 -4.04 15.40
N ALA A 20 -2.43 -4.83 14.33
CA ALA A 20 -3.57 -5.59 13.82
C ALA A 20 -4.08 -6.59 14.87
N TYR A 21 -3.18 -7.31 15.53
CA TYR A 21 -3.56 -8.24 16.59
C TYR A 21 -4.17 -7.53 17.82
N GLU A 22 -3.64 -6.39 18.21
CA GLU A 22 -4.20 -5.59 19.30
C GLU A 22 -5.63 -5.12 18.96
N ILE A 23 -5.86 -4.65 17.74
CA ILE A 23 -7.19 -4.23 17.29
C ILE A 23 -8.16 -5.39 17.34
N ILE A 24 -7.76 -6.56 16.87
CA ILE A 24 -8.58 -7.78 16.93
C ILE A 24 -8.89 -8.15 18.38
N ASN A 25 -7.90 -8.13 19.27
CA ASN A 25 -8.08 -8.48 20.66
C ASN A 25 -8.98 -7.50 21.41
N LYS A 26 -8.87 -6.21 21.14
CA LYS A 26 -9.65 -5.16 21.83
C LYS A 26 -11.05 -4.98 21.26
N LYS A 27 -11.22 -5.11 19.95
CA LYS A 27 -12.47 -4.81 19.23
C LYS A 27 -13.09 -6.05 18.56
N HIS A 28 -12.46 -7.20 18.65
CA HIS A 28 -12.87 -8.47 18.03
C HIS A 28 -12.92 -8.44 16.49
N ALA A 29 -12.36 -7.38 15.84
CA ALA A 29 -12.31 -7.27 14.38
C ALA A 29 -11.32 -6.18 13.97
N THR A 30 -10.88 -6.23 12.70
CA THR A 30 -9.97 -5.24 12.12
C THR A 30 -10.68 -4.05 11.48
N TYR A 31 -12.01 -4.06 11.38
CA TYR A 31 -12.76 -3.01 10.70
C TYR A 31 -12.60 -1.63 11.36
N TYR A 32 -12.29 -1.57 12.64
CA TYR A 32 -12.02 -0.28 13.31
C TYR A 32 -10.79 0.42 12.71
N GLY A 33 -9.70 -0.32 12.49
CA GLY A 33 -8.51 0.20 11.84
C GLY A 33 -8.78 0.63 10.41
N MET A 34 -9.60 -0.15 9.68
CA MET A 34 -10.02 0.20 8.32
C MET A 34 -10.83 1.50 8.32
N ALA A 35 -11.76 1.66 9.25
CA ALA A 35 -12.57 2.87 9.37
C ALA A 35 -11.69 4.11 9.63
N MET A 36 -10.69 4.00 10.47
CA MET A 36 -9.76 5.09 10.75
C MET A 36 -8.92 5.44 9.52
N SER A 37 -8.51 4.44 8.75
CA SER A 37 -7.77 4.66 7.50
C SER A 37 -8.63 5.38 6.46
N VAL A 38 -9.88 4.97 6.30
CA VAL A 38 -10.84 5.62 5.39
C VAL A 38 -11.07 7.07 5.83
N LYS A 39 -11.25 7.31 7.13
CA LYS A 39 -11.39 8.66 7.68
C LYS A 39 -10.21 9.54 7.29
N ARG A 40 -8.97 9.02 7.43
CA ARG A 40 -7.76 9.77 7.10
C ARG A 40 -7.70 10.12 5.62
N ILE A 41 -8.04 9.19 4.74
CA ILE A 41 -8.08 9.44 3.29
C ILE A 41 -9.12 10.52 2.96
N CYS A 42 -10.30 10.45 3.55
CA CYS A 42 -11.35 11.46 3.35
C CYS A 42 -10.90 12.84 3.83
N GLU A 43 -10.24 12.94 4.97
CA GLU A 43 -9.70 14.20 5.46
C GLU A 43 -8.69 14.83 4.50
N VAL A 44 -7.78 14.00 3.97
CA VAL A 44 -6.78 14.44 3.00
C VAL A 44 -7.44 15.00 1.74
N ILE A 45 -8.45 14.32 1.23
CA ILE A 45 -9.18 14.74 0.03
C ILE A 45 -9.95 16.03 0.29
N MET A 46 -10.72 16.09 1.37
CA MET A 46 -11.56 17.25 1.69
C MET A 46 -10.74 18.50 1.99
N ARG A 47 -9.58 18.36 2.59
CA ARG A 47 -8.69 19.48 2.92
C ARG A 47 -7.69 19.80 1.81
N ASN A 48 -7.67 19.03 0.76
CA ASN A 48 -6.65 19.14 -0.32
C ASN A 48 -5.22 19.18 0.24
N GLU A 49 -4.93 18.27 1.19
CA GLU A 49 -3.65 18.28 1.89
C GLU A 49 -2.46 17.94 0.99
N LYS A 50 -2.68 17.22 -0.09
CA LYS A 50 -1.62 16.70 -0.97
C LYS A 50 -0.61 15.87 -0.18
N SER A 51 -1.15 14.98 0.65
CA SER A 51 -0.34 14.08 1.49
C SER A 51 0.05 12.83 0.75
N ILE A 52 1.19 12.27 1.13
CA ILE A 52 1.68 11.00 0.58
C ILE A 52 1.02 9.87 1.37
N LEU A 53 0.24 9.04 0.68
CA LEU A 53 -0.43 7.89 1.29
C LEU A 53 -0.19 6.63 0.46
N PRO A 54 -0.05 5.46 1.11
CA PRO A 54 -0.06 4.19 0.38
C PRO A 54 -1.49 3.82 0.01
N VAL A 55 -1.80 3.82 -1.28
CA VAL A 55 -3.14 3.53 -1.78
C VAL A 55 -3.05 2.49 -2.88
N SER A 56 -3.95 1.52 -2.81
CA SER A 56 -4.07 0.51 -3.86
C SER A 56 -4.77 1.11 -5.07
N HIS A 57 -4.13 1.05 -6.21
CA HIS A 57 -4.65 1.58 -7.47
C HIS A 57 -4.08 0.80 -8.65
N ILE A 58 -4.68 0.97 -9.83
CA ILE A 58 -4.23 0.27 -11.02
C ILE A 58 -2.87 0.83 -11.45
N ILE A 59 -1.88 -0.05 -11.58
CA ILE A 59 -0.51 0.28 -11.97
C ILE A 59 -0.39 0.23 -13.48
N HIS A 60 0.25 1.23 -14.05
CA HIS A 60 0.53 1.30 -15.50
C HIS A 60 2.02 1.57 -15.74
N GLY A 61 2.71 0.56 -16.25
CA GLY A 61 4.09 0.71 -16.72
C GLY A 61 5.16 0.89 -15.67
N VAL A 62 4.90 0.55 -14.40
CA VAL A 62 5.88 0.62 -13.31
C VAL A 62 6.47 -0.76 -13.10
N TYR A 63 7.79 -0.90 -13.24
CA TYR A 63 8.52 -2.17 -13.12
C TYR A 63 7.93 -3.29 -14.00
N ASP A 64 7.56 -2.96 -15.23
CA ASP A 64 6.90 -3.88 -16.18
C ASP A 64 5.56 -4.45 -15.69
N ILE A 65 4.95 -3.79 -14.73
CA ILE A 65 3.63 -4.16 -14.20
C ILE A 65 2.57 -3.28 -14.83
N ASP A 66 1.51 -3.89 -15.34
CA ASP A 66 0.40 -3.17 -15.96
C ASP A 66 -0.93 -3.88 -15.74
N GLY A 67 -1.98 -3.10 -15.52
CA GLY A 67 -3.34 -3.62 -15.40
C GLY A 67 -3.66 -4.36 -14.11
N VAL A 68 -2.88 -4.17 -13.04
CA VAL A 68 -3.10 -4.80 -11.74
C VAL A 68 -3.12 -3.72 -10.66
N SER A 69 -4.02 -3.86 -9.68
CA SER A 69 -4.07 -2.96 -8.53
C SER A 69 -3.05 -3.40 -7.48
N LEU A 70 -2.16 -2.51 -7.14
CA LEU A 70 -1.18 -2.70 -6.07
C LEU A 70 -1.11 -1.43 -5.22
N SER A 71 -0.74 -1.61 -3.95
CA SER A 71 -0.54 -0.49 -3.04
C SER A 71 0.80 0.17 -3.31
N MET A 72 0.76 1.44 -3.65
CA MET A 72 1.94 2.26 -3.92
C MET A 72 1.77 3.62 -3.25
N PRO A 73 2.87 4.29 -2.83
CA PRO A 73 2.77 5.65 -2.31
C PRO A 73 2.38 6.62 -3.42
N VAL A 74 1.36 7.41 -3.15
CA VAL A 74 0.85 8.41 -4.08
C VAL A 74 0.56 9.70 -3.35
N ILE A 75 0.50 10.81 -4.09
CA ILE A 75 0.05 12.08 -3.55
C ILE A 75 -1.47 12.16 -3.75
N VAL A 76 -2.19 12.32 -2.64
CA VAL A 76 -3.66 12.40 -2.63
C VAL A 76 -4.09 13.82 -2.28
N GLY A 77 -4.96 14.38 -3.08
CA GLY A 77 -5.53 15.71 -2.87
C GLY A 77 -7.02 15.75 -3.21
N VAL A 78 -7.55 16.93 -3.45
CA VAL A 78 -8.99 17.12 -3.72
C VAL A 78 -9.48 16.33 -4.94
N ASP A 79 -8.63 16.11 -5.92
CA ASP A 79 -8.96 15.34 -7.12
C ASP A 79 -8.68 13.85 -7.00
N GLY A 80 -8.38 13.37 -5.78
CA GLY A 80 -7.99 12.00 -5.53
C GLY A 80 -6.49 11.79 -5.69
N ILE A 81 -6.09 10.74 -6.44
CA ILE A 81 -4.68 10.47 -6.70
C ILE A 81 -4.17 11.46 -7.76
N GLU A 82 -3.27 12.35 -7.35
CA GLU A 82 -2.73 13.38 -8.24
C GLU A 82 -1.47 12.92 -8.97
N SER A 83 -0.58 12.21 -8.27
CA SER A 83 0.64 11.69 -8.88
C SER A 83 1.18 10.51 -8.13
N ASN A 84 1.97 9.69 -8.83
CA ASN A 84 2.70 8.57 -8.26
C ASN A 84 4.08 9.04 -7.80
N ILE A 85 4.56 8.48 -6.68
CA ILE A 85 5.89 8.75 -6.19
C ILE A 85 6.82 7.64 -6.67
N PRO A 86 7.93 7.98 -7.35
CA PRO A 86 8.91 6.98 -7.77
C PRO A 86 9.51 6.27 -6.57
N ILE A 87 9.52 4.94 -6.58
CA ILE A 87 10.16 4.12 -5.57
C ILE A 87 11.39 3.47 -6.19
N ASN A 88 12.53 3.60 -5.54
CA ASN A 88 13.74 2.89 -5.95
C ASN A 88 13.77 1.52 -5.29
N LEU A 89 13.36 0.50 -6.03
CA LEU A 89 13.44 -0.89 -5.58
C LEU A 89 14.74 -1.52 -6.08
N SER A 90 15.33 -2.40 -5.26
CA SER A 90 16.42 -3.25 -5.70
C SER A 90 15.91 -4.24 -6.76
N GLY A 91 16.82 -4.81 -7.57
CA GLY A 91 16.41 -5.80 -8.56
C GLY A 91 15.66 -6.98 -7.96
N GLU A 92 16.05 -7.41 -6.77
CA GLU A 92 15.38 -8.49 -6.04
C GLU A 92 13.97 -8.10 -5.57
N GLU A 93 13.81 -6.89 -5.05
CA GLU A 93 12.52 -6.37 -4.62
C GLU A 93 11.57 -6.19 -5.81
N ALA A 94 12.08 -5.68 -6.93
CA ALA A 94 11.30 -5.51 -8.15
C ALA A 94 10.82 -6.86 -8.69
N LEU A 95 11.64 -7.91 -8.63
CA LEU A 95 11.25 -9.25 -9.03
C LEU A 95 10.14 -9.82 -8.14
N LYS A 96 10.23 -9.62 -6.84
CA LYS A 96 9.20 -10.05 -5.89
C LYS A 96 7.87 -9.34 -6.15
N LEU A 97 7.93 -8.04 -6.41
CA LEU A 97 6.74 -7.25 -6.73
C LEU A 97 6.11 -7.74 -8.03
N LYS A 98 6.91 -8.01 -9.05
CA LYS A 98 6.43 -8.53 -10.34
C LYS A 98 5.79 -9.90 -10.20
N LYS A 99 6.39 -10.80 -9.40
CA LYS A 99 5.79 -12.11 -9.11
C LYS A 99 4.42 -11.98 -8.45
N SER A 100 4.29 -11.07 -7.51
CA SER A 100 3.03 -10.80 -6.84
C SER A 100 1.99 -10.30 -7.84
N ALA A 101 2.37 -9.37 -8.71
CA ALA A 101 1.51 -8.83 -9.77
C ALA A 101 1.07 -9.91 -10.76
N ASP A 102 1.99 -10.78 -11.18
CA ASP A 102 1.69 -11.88 -12.10
C ASP A 102 0.73 -12.89 -11.47
N SER A 103 0.87 -13.17 -10.17
CA SER A 103 -0.06 -14.03 -9.45
C SER A 103 -1.47 -13.46 -9.44
N LEU A 104 -1.62 -12.15 -9.22
CA LEU A 104 -2.90 -11.47 -9.27
C LEU A 104 -3.49 -11.48 -10.69
N LYS A 105 -2.68 -11.29 -11.70
CA LYS A 105 -3.13 -11.36 -13.11
C LYS A 105 -3.68 -12.72 -13.45
N LYS A 106 -3.04 -13.79 -13.02
CA LYS A 106 -3.53 -15.16 -13.23
C LYS A 106 -4.91 -15.37 -12.62
N ILE A 107 -5.10 -14.86 -11.40
CA ILE A 107 -6.41 -14.93 -10.72
C ILE A 107 -7.45 -14.13 -11.50
N ILE A 108 -7.12 -12.94 -11.98
CA ILE A 108 -8.03 -12.10 -12.75
C ILE A 108 -8.44 -12.79 -14.05
N GLU A 109 -7.50 -13.44 -14.73
CA GLU A 109 -7.78 -14.18 -15.97
C GLU A 109 -8.70 -15.40 -15.76
N THR A 110 -8.71 -15.97 -14.56
CA THR A 110 -9.61 -17.09 -14.22
C THR A 110 -11.02 -16.64 -13.86
N ILE A 111 -11.24 -15.34 -13.63
CA ILE A 111 -12.57 -14.81 -13.33
C ILE A 111 -13.29 -14.50 -14.64
N GLU A 112 -14.36 -15.25 -14.91
CA GLU A 112 -15.25 -14.98 -16.03
C GLU A 112 -16.27 -13.91 -15.62
N LEU A 113 -16.20 -12.79 -16.28
CA LEU A 113 -17.15 -11.68 -16.04
C LEU A 113 -18.25 -11.69 -17.11
#